data_0289dd243143b60f91a6ee3bc23279cd
#
_entry.id   0289dd243143b60f91a6ee3bc23279cd
#
_cell.length_a   1.000
_cell.length_b   1.000
_cell.length_c   1.000
_cell.angle_alpha   90.00
_cell.angle_beta   90.00
_cell.angle_gamma   90.00
#
_symmetry.space_group_name_H-M   'P 1'
#
loop_
_entity.id
_entity.type
_entity.pdbx_description
1 polymer ?
#
loop_
_entity_poly.entity_id
_entity_poly.type
_entity_poly.pdbx_seq_one_letter_code
_entity_poly.pdbx_strand_id
1 'polypeptide(L)'
;MEEFKIVQIKDIQKNPYQPRKEFSEEKIQELAQSIKENGLIQPIIVRKSPVLGYEILAGERRYRASIAAGLSEVPVIVKQLSDQDMMLHSIIENLQRENLNPIEEAKAYQSLIDKGFTHTEIAEKMGKSRPYITNLVRLLGLPKHILIEVESGKLSQAHARLLIQLSSDKQDKLLNRIQTENLSVRQVEQILQKTKKSSKKEKDHFVKEEEQKLKKILGLDVQISLQKKDSGKITISFHNQDEYQQFINSLK
;
A
#
# COMPACT_ATOMS: atom_id res chain seq x y z
N MET A 1 4.77 -3.66 -31.89
CA MET A 1 4.02 -4.47 -32.88
C MET A 1 3.82 -5.87 -32.34
N GLU A 2 2.68 -6.47 -32.64
CA GLU A 2 2.41 -7.88 -32.32
C GLU A 2 2.59 -8.70 -33.60
N GLU A 3 3.37 -9.77 -33.56
CA GLU A 3 3.67 -10.62 -34.70
C GLU A 3 3.26 -12.06 -34.40
N PHE A 4 2.40 -12.66 -35.23
CA PHE A 4 2.04 -14.05 -35.14
C PHE A 4 3.12 -14.93 -35.78
N LYS A 5 3.58 -15.98 -35.07
CA LYS A 5 4.58 -16.94 -35.56
C LYS A 5 4.27 -18.34 -35.08
N ILE A 6 4.77 -19.33 -35.80
CA ILE A 6 4.89 -20.71 -35.33
C ILE A 6 6.35 -20.92 -34.95
N VAL A 7 6.60 -21.34 -33.70
CA VAL A 7 7.96 -21.53 -33.19
C VAL A 7 8.14 -22.91 -32.58
N GLN A 8 9.39 -23.37 -32.57
CA GLN A 8 9.72 -24.65 -31.91
C GLN A 8 9.51 -24.50 -30.39
N ILE A 9 8.84 -25.48 -29.80
CA ILE A 9 8.51 -25.42 -28.35
C ILE A 9 9.75 -25.41 -27.47
N LYS A 10 10.86 -26.01 -27.93
CA LYS A 10 12.18 -26.00 -27.26
C LYS A 10 12.82 -24.61 -27.18
N ASP A 11 12.43 -23.68 -28.06
CA ASP A 11 12.95 -22.32 -28.11
C ASP A 11 12.19 -21.38 -27.15
N ILE A 12 11.16 -21.91 -26.50
CA ILE A 12 10.35 -21.16 -25.54
C ILE A 12 10.82 -21.46 -24.11
N GLN A 13 11.14 -20.41 -23.37
CA GLN A 13 11.56 -20.47 -21.97
C GLN A 13 10.48 -19.94 -21.04
N LYS A 14 10.46 -20.47 -19.80
CA LYS A 14 9.55 -19.98 -18.77
C LYS A 14 9.92 -18.57 -18.34
N ASN A 15 8.91 -17.79 -17.99
CA ASN A 15 9.11 -16.46 -17.41
C ASN A 15 9.78 -16.56 -16.04
N PRO A 16 10.99 -16.01 -15.84
CA PRO A 16 11.67 -16.04 -14.54
C PRO A 16 10.94 -15.24 -13.45
N TYR A 17 10.02 -14.36 -13.83
CA TYR A 17 9.28 -13.48 -12.90
C TYR A 17 7.88 -14.00 -12.57
N GLN A 18 7.49 -15.23 -13.02
CA GLN A 18 6.15 -15.78 -12.73
C GLN A 18 6.02 -16.25 -11.27
N PRO A 19 5.07 -15.70 -10.51
CA PRO A 19 4.87 -16.07 -9.10
C PRO A 19 4.16 -17.42 -8.91
N ARG A 20 3.43 -17.91 -9.91
CA ARG A 20 2.64 -19.14 -9.79
C ARG A 20 3.51 -20.38 -10.02
N LYS A 21 3.81 -21.12 -8.94
CA LYS A 21 4.60 -22.35 -8.97
C LYS A 21 3.76 -23.62 -9.06
N GLU A 22 2.53 -23.60 -8.57
CA GLU A 22 1.66 -24.77 -8.47
C GLU A 22 0.58 -24.76 -9.56
N PHE A 23 0.52 -25.83 -10.34
CA PHE A 23 -0.49 -26.09 -11.35
C PHE A 23 -1.05 -27.48 -11.10
N SER A 24 -2.38 -27.65 -11.08
CA SER A 24 -3.01 -28.97 -11.01
C SER A 24 -2.63 -29.78 -12.25
N GLU A 25 -1.97 -30.91 -12.04
CA GLU A 25 -1.55 -31.81 -13.11
C GLU A 25 -2.76 -32.35 -13.88
N GLU A 26 -3.85 -32.68 -13.21
CA GLU A 26 -5.11 -33.15 -13.83
C GLU A 26 -5.61 -32.14 -14.87
N LYS A 27 -5.69 -30.86 -14.51
CA LYS A 27 -6.13 -29.78 -15.42
C LYS A 27 -5.15 -29.50 -16.57
N ILE A 28 -3.87 -29.87 -16.43
CA ILE A 28 -2.90 -29.80 -17.53
C ILE A 28 -3.13 -30.99 -18.49
N GLN A 29 -3.40 -32.19 -17.97
CA GLN A 29 -3.67 -33.38 -18.80
C GLN A 29 -4.97 -33.23 -19.59
N GLU A 30 -6.05 -32.73 -18.99
CA GLU A 30 -7.29 -32.42 -19.71
C GLU A 30 -7.05 -31.46 -20.88
N LEU A 31 -6.27 -30.39 -20.63
CA LEU A 31 -5.93 -29.43 -21.67
C LEU A 31 -5.00 -30.04 -22.74
N ALA A 32 -4.09 -30.92 -22.36
CA ALA A 32 -3.21 -31.64 -23.31
C ALA A 32 -4.00 -32.55 -24.23
N GLN A 33 -5.01 -33.26 -23.72
CA GLN A 33 -5.90 -34.08 -24.54
C GLN A 33 -6.67 -33.23 -25.56
N SER A 34 -7.24 -32.10 -25.11
CA SER A 34 -7.93 -31.15 -26.00
C SER A 34 -6.99 -30.59 -27.09
N ILE A 35 -5.74 -30.30 -26.73
CA ILE A 35 -4.73 -29.79 -27.69
C ILE A 35 -4.33 -30.87 -28.71
N LYS A 36 -4.27 -32.15 -28.31
CA LYS A 36 -4.02 -33.26 -29.26
C LYS A 36 -5.12 -33.40 -30.31
N GLU A 37 -6.37 -33.18 -29.90
CA GLU A 37 -7.53 -33.36 -30.77
C GLU A 37 -7.77 -32.16 -31.69
N ASN A 38 -7.62 -30.94 -31.16
CA ASN A 38 -8.04 -29.72 -31.83
C ASN A 38 -6.89 -28.74 -32.16
N GLY A 39 -5.66 -29.10 -31.77
CA GLY A 39 -4.53 -28.17 -31.83
C GLY A 39 -4.60 -27.07 -30.79
N LEU A 40 -3.59 -26.20 -30.77
CA LEU A 40 -3.56 -25.04 -29.89
C LEU A 40 -4.32 -23.86 -30.53
N ILE A 41 -5.60 -23.70 -30.20
CA ILE A 41 -6.48 -22.67 -30.79
C ILE A 41 -6.03 -21.26 -30.40
N GLN A 42 -5.70 -21.05 -29.12
CA GLN A 42 -5.23 -19.74 -28.64
C GLN A 42 -3.71 -19.71 -28.55
N PRO A 43 -3.02 -18.81 -29.28
CA PRO A 43 -1.57 -18.69 -29.25
C PRO A 43 -1.02 -18.42 -27.84
N ILE A 44 0.21 -18.87 -27.59
CA ILE A 44 0.98 -18.48 -26.41
C ILE A 44 1.53 -17.08 -26.66
N ILE A 45 1.44 -16.19 -25.68
CA ILE A 45 2.01 -14.85 -25.81
C ILE A 45 3.45 -14.90 -25.29
N VAL A 46 4.40 -14.51 -26.14
CA VAL A 46 5.83 -14.54 -25.84
C VAL A 46 6.49 -13.21 -26.20
N ARG A 47 7.68 -12.99 -25.66
CA ARG A 47 8.60 -11.96 -26.15
C ARG A 47 9.86 -12.61 -26.67
N LYS A 48 10.63 -11.88 -27.48
CA LYS A 48 11.96 -12.30 -27.86
C LYS A 48 12.88 -12.21 -26.63
N SER A 49 13.54 -13.32 -26.29
CA SER A 49 14.48 -13.35 -25.16
C SER A 49 15.72 -12.50 -25.47
N PRO A 50 16.29 -11.76 -24.48
CA PRO A 50 17.55 -11.07 -24.64
C PRO A 50 18.75 -12.01 -24.89
N VAL A 51 18.60 -13.28 -24.44
CA VAL A 51 19.71 -14.27 -24.54
C VAL A 51 19.51 -15.19 -25.74
N LEU A 52 18.42 -15.94 -25.77
CA LEU A 52 18.11 -16.89 -26.85
C LEU A 52 16.63 -17.28 -26.85
N GLY A 53 16.01 -17.34 -28.05
CA GLY A 53 14.64 -17.82 -28.23
C GLY A 53 13.57 -16.85 -27.72
N TYR A 54 12.58 -17.40 -27.05
CA TYR A 54 11.38 -16.68 -26.60
C TYR A 54 11.10 -16.92 -25.12
N GLU A 55 10.54 -15.95 -24.42
CA GLU A 55 10.10 -16.04 -23.03
C GLU A 55 8.59 -15.86 -22.94
N ILE A 56 7.92 -16.73 -22.16
CA ILE A 56 6.46 -16.71 -22.01
C ILE A 56 6.04 -15.46 -21.23
N LEU A 57 5.14 -14.67 -21.81
CA LEU A 57 4.45 -13.57 -21.16
C LEU A 57 3.13 -14.04 -20.55
N ALA A 58 2.33 -14.78 -21.32
CA ALA A 58 1.07 -15.38 -20.87
C ALA A 58 0.81 -16.69 -21.57
N GLY A 59 0.16 -17.64 -20.89
CA GLY A 59 -0.19 -18.94 -21.45
C GLY A 59 0.66 -20.11 -20.93
N GLU A 60 1.29 -20.03 -19.77
CA GLU A 60 2.09 -21.10 -19.14
C GLU A 60 1.36 -22.44 -19.12
N ARG A 61 0.06 -22.48 -18.80
CA ARG A 61 -0.75 -23.72 -18.84
C ARG A 61 -0.81 -24.31 -20.24
N ARG A 62 -1.02 -23.47 -21.27
CA ARG A 62 -1.04 -23.89 -22.67
C ARG A 62 0.32 -24.43 -23.11
N TYR A 63 1.41 -23.78 -22.72
CA TYR A 63 2.76 -24.24 -22.98
C TYR A 63 3.02 -25.62 -22.36
N ARG A 64 2.70 -25.81 -21.08
CA ARG A 64 2.88 -27.10 -20.41
C ARG A 64 1.99 -28.21 -21.03
N ALA A 65 0.75 -27.87 -21.32
CA ALA A 65 -0.16 -28.79 -21.97
C ALA A 65 0.28 -29.16 -23.41
N SER A 66 0.88 -28.22 -24.16
CA SER A 66 1.46 -28.48 -25.47
C SER A 66 2.67 -29.42 -25.40
N ILE A 67 3.53 -29.29 -24.37
CA ILE A 67 4.61 -30.25 -24.12
C ILE A 67 4.03 -31.64 -23.80
N ALA A 68 3.05 -31.70 -22.89
CA ALA A 68 2.40 -32.96 -22.52
C ALA A 68 1.65 -33.64 -23.72
N ALA A 69 1.13 -32.81 -24.63
CA ALA A 69 0.52 -33.25 -25.88
C ALA A 69 1.54 -33.76 -26.93
N GLY A 70 2.85 -33.51 -26.71
CA GLY A 70 3.92 -33.96 -27.64
C GLY A 70 4.07 -33.07 -28.88
N LEU A 71 3.63 -31.79 -28.84
CA LEU A 71 3.80 -30.89 -29.96
C LEU A 71 5.28 -30.46 -30.09
N SER A 72 5.80 -30.42 -31.31
CA SER A 72 7.13 -29.88 -31.63
C SER A 72 7.11 -28.37 -31.84
N GLU A 73 5.98 -27.85 -32.33
CA GLU A 73 5.79 -26.45 -32.69
C GLU A 73 4.47 -25.93 -32.12
N VAL A 74 4.43 -24.65 -31.79
CA VAL A 74 3.24 -23.97 -31.24
C VAL A 74 3.07 -22.57 -31.83
N PRO A 75 1.81 -22.14 -32.07
CA PRO A 75 1.52 -20.79 -32.46
C PRO A 75 1.77 -19.82 -31.29
N VAL A 76 2.48 -18.73 -31.58
CA VAL A 76 2.79 -17.68 -30.60
C VAL A 76 2.46 -16.30 -31.15
N ILE A 77 2.16 -15.37 -30.27
CA ILE A 77 2.15 -13.94 -30.54
C ILE A 77 3.40 -13.34 -29.90
N VAL A 78 4.30 -12.85 -30.72
CA VAL A 78 5.53 -12.21 -30.25
C VAL A 78 5.26 -10.74 -29.98
N LYS A 79 5.43 -10.31 -28.72
CA LYS A 79 5.38 -8.89 -28.32
C LYS A 79 6.79 -8.35 -28.11
N GLN A 80 7.03 -7.14 -28.58
CA GLN A 80 8.27 -6.41 -28.27
C GLN A 80 8.07 -5.73 -26.89
N LEU A 81 8.65 -6.31 -25.85
CA LEU A 81 8.58 -5.79 -24.50
C LEU A 81 9.98 -5.77 -23.88
N SER A 82 10.33 -4.67 -23.24
CA SER A 82 11.52 -4.58 -22.41
C SER A 82 11.40 -5.46 -21.16
N ASP A 83 12.52 -5.71 -20.46
CA ASP A 83 12.50 -6.43 -19.18
C ASP A 83 11.63 -5.71 -18.14
N GLN A 84 11.63 -4.38 -18.16
CA GLN A 84 10.80 -3.56 -17.31
C GLN A 84 9.31 -3.74 -17.61
N ASP A 85 8.93 -3.77 -18.90
CA ASP A 85 7.53 -4.00 -19.30
C ASP A 85 7.07 -5.42 -18.94
N MET A 86 7.92 -6.43 -19.15
CA MET A 86 7.61 -7.81 -18.80
C MET A 86 7.33 -7.97 -17.31
N MET A 87 8.18 -7.38 -16.48
CA MET A 87 8.01 -7.41 -15.04
C MET A 87 6.75 -6.65 -14.60
N LEU A 88 6.48 -5.51 -15.21
CA LEU A 88 5.26 -4.74 -14.99
C LEU A 88 4.01 -5.56 -15.34
N HIS A 89 4.00 -6.20 -16.51
CA HIS A 89 2.90 -7.07 -16.91
C HIS A 89 2.68 -8.22 -15.94
N SER A 90 3.75 -8.86 -15.45
CA SER A 90 3.65 -9.94 -14.47
C SER A 90 3.05 -9.48 -13.13
N ILE A 91 3.42 -8.28 -12.65
CA ILE A 91 2.86 -7.71 -11.42
C ILE A 91 1.38 -7.34 -11.62
N ILE A 92 1.03 -6.73 -12.77
CA ILE A 92 -0.35 -6.34 -13.09
C ILE A 92 -1.24 -7.59 -13.23
N GLU A 93 -0.79 -8.63 -13.95
CA GLU A 93 -1.53 -9.89 -14.06
C GLU A 93 -1.81 -10.50 -12.68
N ASN A 94 -0.80 -10.47 -11.80
CA ASN A 94 -0.95 -10.97 -10.44
C ASN A 94 -1.95 -10.13 -9.62
N LEU A 95 -1.94 -8.79 -9.80
CA LEU A 95 -2.87 -7.86 -9.15
C LEU A 95 -4.33 -8.01 -9.64
N GLN A 96 -4.56 -8.57 -10.83
CA GLN A 96 -5.88 -8.82 -11.38
C GLN A 96 -6.52 -10.14 -10.89
N ARG A 97 -5.86 -10.87 -10.00
CA ARG A 97 -6.44 -12.09 -9.41
C ARG A 97 -7.55 -11.74 -8.41
N GLU A 98 -8.63 -12.50 -8.45
CA GLU A 98 -9.85 -12.23 -7.66
C GLU A 98 -9.69 -12.38 -6.14
N ASN A 99 -8.57 -12.96 -5.64
CA ASN A 99 -8.42 -13.35 -4.22
C ASN A 99 -7.13 -12.86 -3.57
N LEU A 100 -6.64 -11.67 -3.93
CA LEU A 100 -5.49 -11.08 -3.22
C LEU A 100 -5.92 -10.53 -1.87
N ASN A 101 -5.16 -10.84 -0.81
CA ASN A 101 -5.34 -10.16 0.44
C ASN A 101 -4.77 -8.72 0.39
N PRO A 102 -5.21 -7.81 1.26
CA PRO A 102 -4.78 -6.40 1.21
C PRO A 102 -3.26 -6.19 1.34
N ILE A 103 -2.57 -7.10 2.01
CA ILE A 103 -1.12 -7.00 2.21
C ILE A 103 -0.35 -7.48 0.96
N GLU A 104 -0.84 -8.52 0.29
CA GLU A 104 -0.30 -8.95 -1.01
C GLU A 104 -0.46 -7.85 -2.06
N GLU A 105 -1.63 -7.24 -2.12
CA GLU A 105 -1.91 -6.12 -3.01
C GLU A 105 -0.99 -4.92 -2.70
N ALA A 106 -0.80 -4.59 -1.41
CA ALA A 106 0.12 -3.54 -0.98
C ALA A 106 1.58 -3.82 -1.38
N LYS A 107 2.06 -5.07 -1.21
CA LYS A 107 3.41 -5.49 -1.61
C LYS A 107 3.62 -5.37 -3.12
N ALA A 108 2.61 -5.73 -3.92
CA ALA A 108 2.66 -5.59 -5.38
C ALA A 108 2.74 -4.11 -5.80
N TYR A 109 1.95 -3.22 -5.19
CA TYR A 109 2.06 -1.77 -5.44
C TYR A 109 3.40 -1.20 -4.99
N GLN A 110 3.92 -1.61 -3.83
CA GLN A 110 5.25 -1.19 -3.38
C GLN A 110 6.33 -1.60 -4.39
N SER A 111 6.26 -2.82 -4.92
CA SER A 111 7.20 -3.28 -5.95
C SER A 111 7.15 -2.43 -7.23
N LEU A 112 5.99 -1.90 -7.61
CA LEU A 112 5.88 -0.95 -8.74
C LEU A 112 6.50 0.42 -8.39
N ILE A 113 6.28 0.90 -7.15
CA ILE A 113 6.86 2.17 -6.68
C ILE A 113 8.40 2.08 -6.64
N ASP A 114 8.95 0.98 -6.15
CA ASP A 114 10.39 0.72 -6.10
C ASP A 114 11.04 0.71 -7.50
N LYS A 115 10.23 0.51 -8.55
CA LYS A 115 10.64 0.57 -9.96
C LYS A 115 10.43 1.94 -10.61
N GLY A 116 10.06 2.95 -9.83
CA GLY A 116 9.93 4.32 -10.28
C GLY A 116 8.52 4.73 -10.73
N PHE A 117 7.51 3.85 -10.62
CA PHE A 117 6.13 4.25 -10.91
C PHE A 117 5.58 5.13 -9.79
N THR A 118 4.91 6.21 -10.16
CA THR A 118 4.20 7.06 -9.22
C THR A 118 2.87 6.41 -8.78
N HIS A 119 2.38 6.79 -7.61
CA HIS A 119 1.05 6.36 -7.13
C HIS A 119 -0.08 6.71 -8.11
N THR A 120 0.07 7.79 -8.88
CA THR A 120 -0.93 8.23 -9.88
C THR A 120 -0.93 7.29 -11.08
N GLU A 121 0.24 6.99 -11.65
CA GLU A 121 0.35 6.06 -12.78
C GLU A 121 -0.14 4.66 -12.45
N ILE A 122 0.16 4.17 -11.22
CA ILE A 122 -0.35 2.88 -10.73
C ILE A 122 -1.88 2.92 -10.63
N ALA A 123 -2.43 3.99 -10.05
CA ALA A 123 -3.87 4.15 -9.88
C ALA A 123 -4.61 4.15 -11.23
N GLU A 124 -4.12 4.88 -12.22
CA GLU A 124 -4.66 4.92 -13.59
C GLU A 124 -4.62 3.54 -14.24
N LYS A 125 -3.47 2.84 -14.20
CA LYS A 125 -3.31 1.50 -14.79
C LYS A 125 -4.21 0.44 -14.14
N MET A 126 -4.50 0.58 -12.83
CA MET A 126 -5.30 -0.38 -12.07
C MET A 126 -6.79 0.00 -11.97
N GLY A 127 -7.21 1.13 -12.52
CA GLY A 127 -8.59 1.63 -12.38
C GLY A 127 -8.97 1.94 -10.93
N LYS A 128 -7.98 2.34 -10.09
CA LYS A 128 -8.16 2.67 -8.67
C LYS A 128 -7.92 4.17 -8.45
N SER A 129 -8.32 4.68 -7.28
CA SER A 129 -7.96 6.04 -6.90
C SER A 129 -6.54 6.11 -6.33
N ARG A 130 -5.82 7.22 -6.57
CA ARG A 130 -4.51 7.47 -5.95
C ARG A 130 -4.54 7.34 -4.42
N PRO A 131 -5.55 7.87 -3.69
CA PRO A 131 -5.68 7.65 -2.25
C PRO A 131 -5.79 6.17 -1.85
N TYR A 132 -6.45 5.34 -2.66
CA TYR A 132 -6.53 3.89 -2.43
C TYR A 132 -5.13 3.26 -2.41
N ILE A 133 -4.33 3.48 -3.47
CA ILE A 133 -2.96 2.97 -3.57
C ILE A 133 -2.11 3.46 -2.39
N THR A 134 -2.14 4.78 -2.11
CA THR A 134 -1.36 5.37 -1.01
C THR A 134 -1.72 4.77 0.35
N ASN A 135 -3.01 4.59 0.63
CA ASN A 135 -3.46 4.04 1.91
C ASN A 135 -3.10 2.56 2.05
N LEU A 136 -3.15 1.80 0.95
CA LEU A 136 -2.82 0.38 0.97
C LEU A 136 -1.32 0.17 1.22
N VAL A 137 -0.47 0.87 0.48
CA VAL A 137 0.99 0.80 0.63
C VAL A 137 1.43 1.22 2.04
N ARG A 138 0.77 2.21 2.63
CA ARG A 138 1.06 2.62 4.02
C ARG A 138 0.84 1.52 5.05
N LEU A 139 -0.01 0.53 4.77
CA LEU A 139 -0.20 -0.61 5.68
C LEU A 139 1.10 -1.37 5.94
N LEU A 140 2.00 -1.43 4.96
CA LEU A 140 3.30 -2.12 5.09
C LEU A 140 4.21 -1.52 6.17
N GLY A 141 3.92 -0.31 6.63
CA GLY A 141 4.59 0.32 7.78
C GLY A 141 4.10 -0.16 9.15
N LEU A 142 3.10 -1.03 9.21
CA LEU A 142 2.62 -1.61 10.47
C LEU A 142 3.55 -2.73 10.96
N PRO A 143 3.62 -2.97 12.28
CA PRO A 143 4.33 -4.11 12.86
C PRO A 143 3.85 -5.45 12.27
N LYS A 144 4.77 -6.42 12.16
CA LYS A 144 4.52 -7.73 11.53
C LYS A 144 3.29 -8.46 12.11
N HIS A 145 3.10 -8.43 13.43
CA HIS A 145 1.97 -9.10 14.07
C HIS A 145 0.62 -8.50 13.62
N ILE A 146 0.54 -7.18 13.41
CA ILE A 146 -0.67 -6.52 12.89
C ILE A 146 -0.89 -6.89 11.41
N LEU A 147 0.18 -6.96 10.62
CA LEU A 147 0.09 -7.39 9.21
C LEU A 147 -0.47 -8.80 9.09
N ILE A 148 -0.06 -9.73 9.96
CA ILE A 148 -0.58 -11.12 10.01
C ILE A 148 -2.09 -11.12 10.28
N GLU A 149 -2.58 -10.27 11.18
CA GLU A 149 -4.02 -10.17 11.46
C GLU A 149 -4.82 -9.63 10.25
N VAL A 150 -4.21 -8.74 9.46
CA VAL A 150 -4.81 -8.26 8.20
C VAL A 150 -4.76 -9.34 7.11
N GLU A 151 -3.63 -10.04 6.95
CA GLU A 151 -3.46 -11.13 5.98
C GLU A 151 -4.43 -12.28 6.23
N SER A 152 -4.69 -12.60 7.50
CA SER A 152 -5.65 -13.65 7.90
C SER A 152 -7.12 -13.21 7.87
N GLY A 153 -7.40 -11.93 7.57
CA GLY A 153 -8.76 -11.38 7.54
C GLY A 153 -9.38 -11.10 8.91
N LYS A 154 -8.65 -11.34 10.01
CA LYS A 154 -9.13 -11.04 11.38
C LYS A 154 -9.18 -9.54 11.68
N LEU A 155 -8.36 -8.76 10.98
CA LEU A 155 -8.38 -7.30 11.04
C LEU A 155 -8.68 -6.74 9.65
N SER A 156 -9.72 -5.91 9.53
CA SER A 156 -10.03 -5.30 8.22
C SER A 156 -9.00 -4.23 7.84
N GLN A 157 -8.81 -4.01 6.53
CA GLN A 157 -7.98 -2.94 5.99
C GLN A 157 -8.34 -1.57 6.58
N ALA A 158 -9.62 -1.30 6.80
CA ALA A 158 -10.09 -0.03 7.36
C ALA A 158 -9.63 0.17 8.82
N HIS A 159 -9.68 -0.90 9.65
CA HIS A 159 -9.14 -0.87 11.01
C HIS A 159 -7.62 -0.65 11.00
N ALA A 160 -6.90 -1.41 10.17
CA ALA A 160 -5.44 -1.30 10.04
C ALA A 160 -5.00 0.13 9.66
N ARG A 161 -5.74 0.80 8.76
CA ARG A 161 -5.49 2.20 8.38
C ARG A 161 -5.56 3.17 9.57
N LEU A 162 -6.43 2.92 10.53
CA LEU A 162 -6.55 3.76 11.73
C LEU A 162 -5.36 3.54 12.68
N LEU A 163 -4.83 2.31 12.74
CA LEU A 163 -3.67 1.97 13.57
C LEU A 163 -2.39 2.65 13.11
N ILE A 164 -2.17 2.86 11.80
CA ILE A 164 -0.96 3.50 11.26
C ILE A 164 -0.65 4.86 11.91
N GLN A 165 -1.68 5.58 12.36
CA GLN A 165 -1.52 6.93 12.92
C GLN A 165 -1.08 6.93 14.39
N LEU A 166 -0.95 5.77 15.00
CA LEU A 166 -0.69 5.60 16.43
C LEU A 166 0.76 5.18 16.69
N SER A 167 1.25 5.44 17.91
CA SER A 167 2.49 4.84 18.40
C SER A 167 2.31 3.34 18.65
N SER A 168 3.41 2.57 18.63
CA SER A 168 3.40 1.11 18.78
C SER A 168 2.57 0.65 19.98
N ASP A 169 2.81 1.21 21.18
CA ASP A 169 2.06 0.85 22.39
C ASP A 169 0.54 1.08 22.29
N LYS A 170 0.15 2.12 21.52
CA LYS A 170 -1.27 2.42 21.28
C LYS A 170 -1.87 1.52 20.21
N GLN A 171 -1.06 1.09 19.23
CA GLN A 171 -1.48 0.13 18.22
C GLN A 171 -1.88 -1.19 18.86
N ASP A 172 -1.05 -1.74 19.76
CA ASP A 172 -1.28 -3.02 20.42
C ASP A 172 -2.51 -2.98 21.33
N LYS A 173 -2.63 -1.91 22.14
CA LYS A 173 -3.81 -1.71 23.01
C LYS A 173 -5.10 -1.62 22.21
N LEU A 174 -5.09 -0.89 21.09
CA LEU A 174 -6.27 -0.73 20.27
C LEU A 174 -6.59 -1.99 19.46
N LEU A 175 -5.58 -2.71 18.96
CA LEU A 175 -5.75 -4.01 18.31
C LEU A 175 -6.46 -5.00 19.24
N ASN A 176 -5.95 -5.16 20.47
CA ASN A 176 -6.57 -6.03 21.48
C ASN A 176 -8.04 -5.65 21.72
N ARG A 177 -8.33 -4.36 21.85
CA ARG A 177 -9.71 -3.89 22.04
C ARG A 177 -10.59 -4.18 20.83
N ILE A 178 -10.10 -3.97 19.61
CA ILE A 178 -10.84 -4.27 18.38
C ILE A 178 -11.25 -5.75 18.38
N GLN A 179 -10.33 -6.65 18.75
CA GLN A 179 -10.55 -8.10 18.73
C GLN A 179 -11.45 -8.57 19.88
N THR A 180 -11.26 -8.06 21.10
CA THR A 180 -12.02 -8.50 22.27
C THR A 180 -13.42 -7.91 22.33
N GLU A 181 -13.58 -6.63 21.95
CA GLU A 181 -14.84 -5.91 21.99
C GLU A 181 -15.60 -5.95 20.63
N ASN A 182 -15.03 -6.59 19.60
CA ASN A 182 -15.56 -6.62 18.22
C ASN A 182 -15.95 -5.24 17.69
N LEU A 183 -15.07 -4.26 17.89
CA LEU A 183 -15.34 -2.86 17.54
C LEU A 183 -15.48 -2.68 16.04
N SER A 184 -16.49 -1.94 15.61
CA SER A 184 -16.62 -1.48 14.23
C SER A 184 -15.64 -0.32 13.94
N VAL A 185 -15.33 -0.09 12.66
CA VAL A 185 -14.46 1.02 12.21
C VAL A 185 -14.94 2.37 12.78
N ARG A 186 -16.27 2.63 12.76
CA ARG A 186 -16.86 3.86 13.30
C ARG A 186 -16.63 4.02 14.81
N GLN A 187 -16.74 2.94 15.58
CA GLN A 187 -16.46 2.99 17.01
C GLN A 187 -14.99 3.29 17.29
N VAL A 188 -14.09 2.67 16.55
CA VAL A 188 -12.64 2.95 16.64
C VAL A 188 -12.35 4.42 16.29
N GLU A 189 -12.93 4.97 15.24
CA GLU A 189 -12.80 6.39 14.88
C GLU A 189 -13.29 7.31 16.01
N GLN A 190 -14.43 7.01 16.62
CA GLN A 190 -14.96 7.77 17.76
C GLN A 190 -14.03 7.73 18.98
N ILE A 191 -13.45 6.56 19.31
CA ILE A 191 -12.47 6.43 20.38
C ILE A 191 -11.26 7.32 20.11
N LEU A 192 -10.72 7.28 18.90
CA LEU A 192 -9.57 8.10 18.51
C LEU A 192 -9.87 9.60 18.55
N GLN A 193 -11.07 10.01 18.13
CA GLN A 193 -11.50 11.40 18.19
C GLN A 193 -11.66 11.90 19.64
N LYS A 194 -12.26 11.09 20.51
CA LYS A 194 -12.40 11.43 21.95
C LYS A 194 -11.03 11.62 22.60
N THR A 195 -10.08 10.72 22.33
CA THR A 195 -8.71 10.81 22.84
C THR A 195 -7.99 12.06 22.36
N LYS A 196 -8.16 12.45 21.09
CA LYS A 196 -7.61 13.71 20.54
C LYS A 196 -8.24 14.95 21.18
N LYS A 197 -9.55 14.92 21.43
CA LYS A 197 -10.26 16.04 22.08
C LYS A 197 -9.87 16.21 23.55
N SER A 198 -9.68 15.12 24.31
CA SER A 198 -9.26 15.18 25.70
C SER A 198 -7.85 15.75 25.82
N SER A 199 -6.90 15.26 25.03
CA SER A 199 -5.52 15.77 25.04
C SER A 199 -5.40 17.25 24.62
N LYS A 200 -6.28 17.71 23.74
CA LYS A 200 -6.35 19.13 23.37
C LYS A 200 -6.92 19.97 24.51
N LYS A 201 -7.96 19.49 25.20
CA LYS A 201 -8.55 20.18 26.36
C LYS A 201 -7.57 20.30 27.53
N GLU A 202 -6.78 19.27 27.83
CA GLU A 202 -5.76 19.32 28.90
C GLU A 202 -4.64 20.32 28.57
N LYS A 203 -4.16 20.34 27.31
CA LYS A 203 -3.18 21.37 26.88
C LYS A 203 -3.75 22.78 26.93
N ASP A 204 -5.00 22.96 26.47
CA ASP A 204 -5.66 24.27 26.54
C ASP A 204 -5.88 24.75 27.99
N HIS A 205 -6.13 23.82 28.93
CA HIS A 205 -6.28 24.15 30.36
C HIS A 205 -4.96 24.59 31.00
N PHE A 206 -3.89 23.83 30.75
CA PHE A 206 -2.53 24.17 31.22
C PHE A 206 -2.08 25.52 30.68
N VAL A 207 -2.26 25.77 29.39
CA VAL A 207 -1.91 27.07 28.78
C VAL A 207 -2.68 28.21 29.43
N LYS A 208 -3.97 28.06 29.70
CA LYS A 208 -4.79 29.06 30.36
C LYS A 208 -4.36 29.32 31.81
N GLU A 209 -3.96 28.30 32.54
CA GLU A 209 -3.40 28.47 33.89
C GLU A 209 -2.10 29.28 33.89
N GLU A 210 -1.20 28.97 32.95
CA GLU A 210 0.04 29.72 32.81
C GLU A 210 -0.19 31.16 32.31
N GLU A 211 -1.13 31.40 31.40
CA GLU A 211 -1.57 32.75 31.01
C GLU A 211 -2.07 33.53 32.21
N GLN A 212 -2.91 32.90 33.06
CA GLN A 212 -3.43 33.55 34.26
C GLN A 212 -2.32 33.88 35.30
N LYS A 213 -1.35 32.96 35.48
CA LYS A 213 -0.20 33.22 36.37
C LYS A 213 0.64 34.39 35.86
N LEU A 214 0.98 34.38 34.58
CA LEU A 214 1.77 35.47 33.98
C LEU A 214 1.01 36.80 34.02
N LYS A 215 -0.30 36.79 33.78
CA LYS A 215 -1.15 37.98 33.89
C LYS A 215 -1.15 38.56 35.33
N LYS A 216 -1.19 37.70 36.37
CA LYS A 216 -1.10 38.13 37.77
C LYS A 216 0.26 38.71 38.11
N ILE A 217 1.36 38.15 37.59
CA ILE A 217 2.72 38.60 37.88
C ILE A 217 3.02 39.91 37.16
N LEU A 218 2.67 40.02 35.88
CA LEU A 218 3.02 41.14 35.02
C LEU A 218 1.99 42.28 35.06
N GLY A 219 0.77 42.02 35.54
CA GLY A 219 -0.34 42.98 35.49
C GLY A 219 -0.84 43.32 34.09
N LEU A 220 -0.45 42.55 33.06
CA LEU A 220 -0.70 42.79 31.64
C LEU A 220 -1.43 41.61 31.01
N ASP A 221 -2.07 41.85 29.87
CA ASP A 221 -2.69 40.77 29.10
C ASP A 221 -1.63 39.91 28.41
N VAL A 222 -1.63 38.61 28.74
CA VAL A 222 -0.71 37.63 28.20
C VAL A 222 -1.48 36.53 27.46
N GLN A 223 -1.06 36.22 26.24
CA GLN A 223 -1.57 35.13 25.43
C GLN A 223 -0.44 34.18 25.03
N ILE A 224 -0.63 32.89 25.25
CA ILE A 224 0.31 31.82 24.89
C ILE A 224 -0.27 30.98 23.77
N SER A 225 0.35 30.96 22.60
CA SER A 225 -0.01 30.10 21.49
C SER A 225 1.05 29.03 21.25
N LEU A 226 0.71 27.78 21.53
CA LEU A 226 1.60 26.64 21.26
C LEU A 226 1.51 26.22 19.78
N GLN A 227 2.67 26.01 19.16
CA GLN A 227 2.83 25.50 17.80
C GLN A 227 3.27 24.04 17.83
N LYS A 228 3.42 23.42 16.66
CA LYS A 228 3.92 22.03 16.55
C LYS A 228 5.40 21.96 16.97
N LYS A 229 5.82 20.85 17.61
CA LYS A 229 7.20 20.58 18.07
C LYS A 229 7.66 21.42 19.27
N ASP A 230 6.81 21.55 20.30
CA ASP A 230 7.13 22.23 21.56
C ASP A 230 7.64 23.69 21.41
N SER A 231 7.28 24.30 20.29
CA SER A 231 7.50 25.72 20.04
C SER A 231 6.21 26.50 20.28
N GLY A 232 6.34 27.77 20.62
CA GLY A 232 5.18 28.64 20.86
C GLY A 232 5.53 30.10 20.73
N LYS A 233 4.50 30.93 20.90
CA LYS A 233 4.61 32.39 20.93
C LYS A 233 3.89 32.88 22.17
N ILE A 234 4.56 33.72 22.94
CA ILE A 234 3.97 34.50 24.03
C ILE A 234 3.77 35.91 23.51
N THR A 235 2.55 36.42 23.61
CA THR A 235 2.20 37.78 23.23
C THR A 235 1.76 38.52 24.49
N ILE A 236 2.42 39.62 24.79
CA ILE A 236 2.10 40.52 25.92
C ILE A 236 1.57 41.81 25.31
N SER A 237 0.37 42.21 25.72
CA SER A 237 -0.28 43.41 25.22
C SER A 237 -0.26 44.49 26.28
N PHE A 238 0.11 45.73 25.90
CA PHE A 238 0.05 46.92 26.74
C PHE A 238 -0.72 48.03 26.00
N HIS A 239 -1.41 48.90 26.72
CA HIS A 239 -2.29 49.92 26.17
C HIS A 239 -1.79 51.33 26.39
N ASN A 240 -0.76 51.54 27.25
CA ASN A 240 -0.17 52.83 27.52
C ASN A 240 1.33 52.72 27.87
N GLN A 241 1.99 53.87 27.97
CA GLN A 241 3.43 53.94 28.23
C GLN A 241 3.81 53.44 29.64
N ASP A 242 2.94 53.61 30.61
CA ASP A 242 3.17 53.18 31.99
C ASP A 242 3.17 51.64 32.09
N GLU A 243 2.23 50.98 31.44
CA GLU A 243 2.18 49.52 31.32
C GLU A 243 3.43 48.95 30.62
N TYR A 244 3.91 49.63 29.57
CA TYR A 244 5.17 49.26 28.92
C TYR A 244 6.35 49.37 29.86
N GLN A 245 6.46 50.49 30.61
CA GLN A 245 7.56 50.73 31.56
C GLN A 245 7.52 49.71 32.71
N GLN A 246 6.32 49.37 33.20
CA GLN A 246 6.12 48.34 34.21
C GLN A 246 6.62 46.99 33.72
N PHE A 247 6.31 46.60 32.48
CA PHE A 247 6.82 45.38 31.89
C PHE A 247 8.34 45.34 31.81
N ILE A 248 8.97 46.41 31.32
CA ILE A 248 10.43 46.51 31.23
C ILE A 248 11.08 46.41 32.62
N ASN A 249 10.47 47.04 33.65
CA ASN A 249 10.97 46.95 35.02
C ASN A 249 10.81 45.57 35.65
N SER A 250 9.81 44.80 35.24
CA SER A 250 9.60 43.40 35.69
C SER A 250 10.57 42.40 35.08
N LEU A 251 11.31 42.77 34.03
CA LEU A 251 12.34 41.94 33.37
C LEU A 251 13.76 42.18 33.92
N LYS A 252 13.94 43.20 34.76
CA LYS A 252 15.20 43.51 35.44
C LYS A 252 15.27 42.84 36.79
#